data_c77d78df93a4a53da9a43ca858c7f958
#
_entry.id   c77d78df93a4a53da9a43ca858c7f958
#
_cell.length_a   1.000
_cell.length_b   1.000
_cell.length_c   1.000
_cell.angle_alpha   90.00
_cell.angle_beta   90.00
_cell.angle_gamma   90.00
#
_symmetry.space_group_name_H-M   'P 1'
#
loop_
_entity.id
_entity.type
_entity.pdbx_description
1 polymer ?
#
loop_
_entity_poly.entity_id
_entity_poly.type
_entity_poly.pdbx_seq_one_letter_code
_entity_poly.pdbx_strand_id
1 'polypeptide(L)'
;MSVKNNDKSLTKKFELSNGFYMYHFKNDSDFQHTSTKDVKRSLIQFHFCVNGGADFIFNNGNYLLPIDQNKVVLLFNPEKDLPINLSLNPKSSIFTIIISIIERKCI
;
A
#
# COMPACT_ATOMS: atom_id res chain seq x y z
N MET A 1 -22.35 -12.90 15.19
CA MET A 1 -22.11 -12.67 14.91
C MET A 1 -21.43 -12.05 14.69
N SER A 2 -21.18 -11.67 14.54
CA SER A 2 -20.68 -11.12 14.17
C SER A 2 -19.82 -10.90 13.92
N VAL A 3 -19.33 -11.00 13.66
CA VAL A 3 -18.61 -10.90 13.39
C VAL A 3 -17.91 -10.16 12.82
N LYS A 4 -17.75 -10.15 12.12
CA LYS A 4 -17.32 -9.46 11.38
C LYS A 4 -16.66 -8.38 11.88
N ASN A 5 -16.90 -7.93 12.55
CA ASN A 5 -16.40 -6.87 13.00
C ASN A 5 -15.23 -7.03 13.76
N ASN A 6 -14.68 -8.13 13.84
CA ASN A 6 -13.50 -8.37 14.50
C ASN A 6 -12.32 -8.10 13.67
N ASP A 7 -12.54 -7.78 12.43
CA ASP A 7 -11.48 -7.44 11.55
C ASP A 7 -11.00 -6.07 11.90
N LYS A 8 -9.84 -5.93 12.47
CA LYS A 8 -9.29 -4.66 12.85
C LYS A 8 -8.31 -4.12 11.82
N SER A 9 -8.28 -4.75 10.69
CA SER A 9 -7.47 -4.28 9.61
C SER A 9 -8.38 -3.53 8.68
N LEU A 10 -7.94 -2.39 8.20
CA LEU A 10 -8.75 -1.67 7.27
C LEU A 10 -7.91 -0.90 6.27
N THR A 11 -8.50 -0.63 5.14
CA THR A 11 -7.89 0.14 4.10
C THR A 11 -8.86 1.23 3.71
N LYS A 12 -8.42 2.46 3.77
CA LYS A 12 -9.23 3.58 3.33
C LYS A 12 -8.59 4.21 2.14
N LYS A 13 -9.41 4.65 1.19
CA LYS A 13 -8.92 5.29 -0.01
C LYS A 13 -9.45 6.72 -0.05
N PHE A 14 -8.59 7.65 -0.36
CA PHE A 14 -8.96 9.04 -0.51
C PHE A 14 -8.49 9.52 -1.87
N GLU A 15 -9.35 10.11 -2.65
CA GLU A 15 -8.95 10.67 -3.92
C GLU A 15 -8.69 12.15 -3.67
N LEU A 16 -7.44 12.57 -3.79
CA LEU A 16 -7.05 13.93 -3.49
C LEU A 16 -7.26 14.83 -4.70
N SER A 17 -7.05 14.30 -5.90
CA SER A 17 -7.35 15.00 -7.12
C SER A 17 -7.24 13.98 -8.24
N ASN A 18 -7.48 14.41 -9.48
CA ASN A 18 -7.44 13.51 -10.60
C ASN A 18 -6.10 12.81 -10.67
N GLY A 19 -6.07 11.51 -10.60
CA GLY A 19 -4.86 10.74 -10.71
C GLY A 19 -3.97 10.81 -9.48
N PHE A 20 -4.52 11.21 -8.34
CA PHE A 20 -3.73 11.38 -7.16
C PHE A 20 -4.55 10.81 -6.01
N TYR A 21 -4.16 9.66 -5.49
CA TYR A 21 -4.89 8.94 -4.48
C TYR A 21 -4.05 8.70 -3.25
N MET A 22 -4.69 8.53 -2.10
CA MET A 22 -4.01 8.12 -0.90
C MET A 22 -4.74 6.93 -0.31
N TYR A 23 -3.99 5.92 0.09
CA TYR A 23 -4.53 4.80 0.82
C TYR A 23 -3.95 4.83 2.23
N HIS A 24 -4.74 4.41 3.19
CA HIS A 24 -4.26 4.21 4.55
C HIS A 24 -4.52 2.75 4.90
N PHE A 25 -3.45 1.99 5.01
CA PHE A 25 -3.53 0.59 5.41
C PHE A 25 -3.22 0.53 6.90
N LYS A 26 -4.11 -0.07 7.67
CA LYS A 26 -3.97 -0.10 9.10
C LYS A 26 -4.32 -1.47 9.64
N ASN A 27 -3.53 -1.97 10.54
CA ASN A 27 -3.78 -3.24 11.20
C ASN A 27 -3.68 -3.04 12.70
N ASP A 28 -4.83 -2.93 13.37
CA ASP A 28 -4.88 -2.75 14.81
C ASP A 28 -4.97 -4.05 15.57
N SER A 29 -4.93 -5.17 14.86
CA SER A 29 -5.06 -6.46 15.51
C SER A 29 -3.73 -6.94 16.06
N ASP A 30 -3.76 -8.09 16.70
CA ASP A 30 -2.55 -8.69 17.23
C ASP A 30 -2.00 -9.75 16.27
N PHE A 31 -2.54 -9.81 15.07
CA PHE A 31 -2.14 -10.81 14.09
C PHE A 31 -1.71 -10.15 12.79
N GLN A 32 -0.89 -10.85 12.04
CA GLN A 32 -0.49 -10.43 10.73
C GLN A 32 -1.72 -10.33 9.84
N HIS A 33 -1.76 -9.41 8.95
CA HIS A 33 -2.90 -9.25 8.04
C HIS A 33 -2.43 -8.81 6.67
N THR A 34 -2.95 -9.43 5.63
CA THR A 34 -2.56 -9.10 4.27
C THR A 34 -3.62 -8.25 3.61
N SER A 35 -3.18 -7.18 2.97
CA SER A 35 -4.03 -6.31 2.19
C SER A 35 -3.50 -6.21 0.78
N THR A 36 -4.41 -6.22 -0.19
CA THR A 36 -4.01 -6.11 -1.59
C THR A 36 -4.83 -5.07 -2.30
N LYS A 37 -4.20 -4.36 -3.22
CA LYS A 37 -4.88 -3.40 -4.07
C LYS A 37 -4.27 -3.47 -5.45
N ASP A 38 -5.10 -3.41 -6.47
CA ASP A 38 -4.61 -3.38 -7.83
C ASP A 38 -4.14 -1.98 -8.15
N VAL A 39 -2.97 -1.88 -8.72
CA VAL A 39 -2.42 -0.60 -9.13
C VAL A 39 -1.87 -0.78 -10.53
N LYS A 40 -2.31 0.07 -11.44
CA LYS A 40 -1.90 -0.03 -12.83
C LYS A 40 -0.48 0.46 -13.01
N ARG A 41 0.12 0.05 -14.11
CA ARG A 41 1.46 0.52 -14.43
C ARG A 41 1.43 2.02 -14.65
N SER A 42 2.57 2.61 -14.61
CA SER A 42 2.74 4.06 -14.79
C SER A 42 2.22 4.86 -13.62
N LEU A 43 1.96 4.22 -12.49
CA LEU A 43 1.62 4.93 -11.28
C LEU A 43 2.78 4.80 -10.31
N ILE A 44 3.20 5.91 -9.76
CA ILE A 44 4.26 5.88 -8.75
C ILE A 44 3.61 5.70 -7.41
N GLN A 45 4.17 4.82 -6.61
CA GLN A 45 3.67 4.53 -5.27
C GLN A 45 4.71 4.98 -4.25
N PHE A 46 4.29 5.81 -3.31
CA PHE A 46 5.11 6.18 -2.17
C PHE A 46 4.46 5.59 -0.94
N HIS A 47 5.20 4.77 -0.22
CA HIS A 47 4.68 4.12 0.97
C HIS A 47 5.47 4.60 2.18
N PHE A 48 4.79 5.04 3.19
CA PHE A 48 5.42 5.53 4.40
C PHE A 48 4.87 4.78 5.61
N CYS A 49 5.75 4.15 6.38
CA CYS A 49 5.34 3.40 7.55
C CYS A 49 5.37 4.31 8.78
N VAL A 50 4.20 4.55 9.34
CA VAL A 50 4.08 5.41 10.50
C VAL A 50 4.33 4.62 11.77
N ASN A 51 3.77 3.44 11.86
CA ASN A 51 3.92 2.58 13.02
C ASN A 51 4.13 1.16 12.59
N GLY A 52 4.88 0.40 13.35
CA GLY A 52 5.05 -1.02 13.15
C GLY A 52 5.88 -1.33 11.93
N GLY A 53 5.35 -2.14 11.06
CA GLY A 53 6.05 -2.52 9.85
C GLY A 53 5.22 -3.45 8.99
N ALA A 54 5.73 -3.75 7.82
CA ALA A 54 5.04 -4.61 6.89
C ALA A 54 6.05 -5.16 5.90
N ASP A 55 5.62 -6.15 5.13
CA ASP A 55 6.40 -6.66 4.02
C ASP A 55 5.60 -6.46 2.76
N PHE A 56 6.24 -5.95 1.73
CA PHE A 56 5.66 -5.95 0.39
C PHE A 56 5.99 -7.32 -0.18
N ILE A 57 5.00 -7.97 -0.75
CA ILE A 57 5.14 -9.33 -1.27
C ILE A 57 5.14 -9.28 -2.78
N PHE A 58 6.18 -9.81 -3.40
CA PHE A 58 6.30 -9.84 -4.84
C PHE A 58 6.53 -11.26 -5.32
N ASN A 59 6.22 -11.51 -6.57
CA ASN A 59 6.47 -12.80 -7.22
C ASN A 59 5.91 -13.96 -6.43
N ASN A 60 4.65 -13.86 -6.05
CA ASN A 60 3.94 -14.90 -5.34
C ASN A 60 4.65 -15.32 -4.06
N GLY A 61 5.24 -14.36 -3.38
CA GLY A 61 5.89 -14.64 -2.11
C GLY A 61 7.37 -14.94 -2.21
N ASN A 62 7.90 -14.97 -3.42
CA ASN A 62 9.32 -15.27 -3.57
C ASN A 62 10.22 -14.12 -3.19
N TYR A 63 9.69 -12.93 -3.12
CA TYR A 63 10.49 -11.77 -2.75
C TYR A 63 9.70 -10.88 -1.79
N LEU A 64 10.30 -10.58 -0.66
CA LEU A 64 9.69 -9.73 0.34
C LEU A 64 10.55 -8.48 0.52
N LEU A 65 9.91 -7.33 0.52
CA LEU A 65 10.60 -6.07 0.76
C LEU A 65 10.03 -5.48 2.04
N PRO A 66 10.80 -5.46 3.11
CA PRO A 66 10.27 -4.96 4.38
C PRO A 66 10.28 -3.45 4.44
N ILE A 67 9.32 -2.90 5.17
CA ILE A 67 9.30 -1.49 5.47
C ILE A 67 9.08 -1.35 6.97
N ASP A 68 9.95 -0.62 7.63
CA ASP A 68 9.87 -0.42 9.07
C ASP A 68 9.39 0.98 9.38
N GLN A 69 9.13 1.22 10.66
CA GLN A 69 8.64 2.50 11.10
C GLN A 69 9.57 3.64 10.67
N ASN A 70 8.99 4.69 10.20
CA ASN A 70 9.66 5.91 9.74
C ASN A 70 10.47 5.71 8.45
N LYS A 71 10.19 4.66 7.70
CA LYS A 71 10.84 4.43 6.43
C LYS A 71 9.87 4.70 5.29
N VAL A 72 10.42 5.01 4.15
CA VAL A 72 9.68 5.29 2.94
C VAL A 72 10.14 4.35 1.84
N VAL A 73 9.22 3.82 1.10
CA VAL A 73 9.55 2.99 -0.05
C VAL A 73 8.86 3.59 -1.28
N LEU A 74 9.59 3.71 -2.36
CA LEU A 74 9.03 4.19 -3.61
C LEU A 74 9.04 3.04 -4.60
N LEU A 75 7.89 2.75 -5.19
CA LEU A 75 7.75 1.66 -6.15
C LEU A 75 7.20 2.21 -7.45
N PHE A 76 7.76 1.76 -8.55
CA PHE A 76 7.34 2.22 -9.87
C PHE A 76 7.75 1.22 -10.91
N ASN A 77 6.83 0.83 -11.76
CA ASN A 77 7.13 -0.04 -12.88
C ASN A 77 6.31 0.43 -14.08
N PRO A 78 6.93 1.09 -15.05
CA PRO A 78 6.18 1.62 -16.19
C PRO A 78 5.71 0.56 -17.17
N GLU A 79 6.23 -0.64 -17.06
CA GLU A 79 5.91 -1.68 -18.01
C GLU A 79 4.88 -2.69 -17.56
N LYS A 80 4.68 -2.82 -16.28
CA LYS A 80 3.73 -3.78 -15.76
C LYS A 80 2.98 -3.20 -14.61
N ASP A 81 1.76 -3.66 -14.41
CA ASP A 81 1.00 -3.29 -13.24
C ASP A 81 1.79 -3.74 -12.00
N LEU A 82 1.74 -2.97 -10.98
CA LEU A 82 2.46 -3.26 -9.75
C LEU A 82 1.49 -3.18 -8.59
N PRO A 83 0.74 -4.24 -8.35
CA PRO A 83 -0.25 -4.21 -7.28
C PRO A 83 0.40 -4.08 -5.92
N ILE A 84 -0.30 -3.44 -5.01
CA ILE A 84 0.14 -3.37 -3.65
C ILE A 84 -0.26 -4.67 -2.98
N ASN A 85 0.70 -5.37 -2.40
CA ASN A 85 0.45 -6.60 -1.72
C ASN A 85 1.24 -6.51 -0.43
N LEU A 86 0.56 -6.18 0.65
CA LEU A 86 1.20 -5.90 1.93
C LEU A 86 0.82 -6.90 2.98
N SER A 87 1.82 -7.42 3.68
CA SER A 87 1.58 -8.20 4.87
C SER A 87 1.89 -7.29 6.05
N LEU A 88 0.84 -6.80 6.71
CA LEU A 88 0.98 -5.83 7.80
C LEU A 88 1.20 -6.53 9.12
N ASN A 89 2.23 -6.12 9.83
CA ASN A 89 2.47 -6.65 11.16
C ASN A 89 1.39 -6.14 12.11
N PRO A 90 1.25 -6.75 13.27
CA PRO A 90 0.31 -6.24 14.26
C PRO A 90 0.62 -4.79 14.60
N LYS A 91 -0.41 -4.01 14.80
CA LYS A 91 -0.30 -2.61 15.23
C LYS A 91 0.51 -1.77 14.25
N SER A 92 0.25 -1.96 12.97
CA SER A 92 0.99 -1.25 11.93
C SER A 92 0.10 -0.29 11.16
N SER A 93 0.71 0.75 10.64
CA SER A 93 0.00 1.77 9.88
C SER A 93 0.89 2.26 8.75
N ILE A 94 0.39 2.16 7.52
CA ILE A 94 1.12 2.55 6.31
C ILE A 94 0.26 3.53 5.53
N PHE A 95 0.84 4.66 5.17
CA PHE A 95 0.19 5.58 4.25
C PHE A 95 0.82 5.42 2.87
N THR A 96 0.00 5.35 1.87
CA THR A 96 0.47 5.16 0.50
C THR A 96 -0.11 6.26 -0.37
N ILE A 97 0.74 6.92 -1.12
CA ILE A 97 0.31 7.95 -2.07
C ILE A 97 0.60 7.42 -3.45
N ILE A 98 -0.40 7.45 -4.31
CA ILE A 98 -0.28 6.98 -5.67
C ILE A 98 -0.49 8.15 -6.62
N ILE A 99 0.48 8.38 -7.47
CA ILE A 99 0.48 9.49 -8.40
C ILE A 99 0.54 8.97 -9.82
N SER A 100 -0.41 9.42 -10.63
CA SER A 100 -0.43 9.06 -12.02
C SER A 100 0.59 9.89 -12.77
N ILE A 101 1.46 9.22 -13.54
CA ILE A 101 2.40 9.93 -14.34
C ILE A 101 1.86 9.99 -15.68
N ILE A 102 0.97 10.91 -15.94
CA ILE A 102 0.42 11.04 -17.22
C ILE A 102 1.30 11.84 -18.00
N GLU A 103 1.51 11.45 -19.23
CA GLU A 103 2.26 12.11 -20.07
C GLU A 103 1.70 13.34 -20.38
N ARG A 104 2.09 14.43 -20.07
CA ARG A 104 1.55 15.60 -20.41
C ARG A 104 2.14 16.05 -21.55
N LYS A 105 1.57 16.32 -22.43
CA LYS A 105 2.01 16.78 -23.55
C LYS A 105 2.37 18.06 -23.31
N CYS A 106 3.07 18.53 -22.96
CA CYS A 106 3.33 19.66 -22.63
C CYS A 106 3.50 20.52 -23.43
N ILE A 107 3.20 20.72 -23.67
CA ILE A 107 3.32 21.42 -24.36
C ILE A 107 3.43 22.27 -24.36
#